data_303fd9ba19b595c332b897ab83259860
#
_entry.id   303fd9ba19b595c332b897ab83259860
#
_cell.length_a   1.000
_cell.length_b   1.000
_cell.length_c   1.000
_cell.angle_alpha   90.00
_cell.angle_beta   90.00
_cell.angle_gamma   90.00
#
_symmetry.space_group_name_H-M   'P 1'
#
loop_
_entity.id
_entity.type
_entity.pdbx_description
1 polymer ?
#
loop_
_entity_poly.entity_id
_entity_poly.type
_entity_poly.pdbx_seq_one_letter_code
_entity_poly.pdbx_strand_id
1 'polypeptide(L)'
;MEEFINDDDGQENDKALDEKKKWLFKENIRLDELRRSLEEERKLLDIQLGMLKKQQRKNAILEKQLENQKRLFDSQWQILERETRQLAIDKERFERHKIV
;
A
#
# COMPACT_ATOMS: atom_id res chain seq x y z
N MET A 1 -23.49 45.65 -53.91
CA MET A 1 -23.94 44.20 -54.02
C MET A 1 -22.99 43.25 -53.36
N GLU A 2 -21.75 43.42 -53.48
CA GLU A 2 -20.74 42.56 -52.83
C GLU A 2 -20.75 42.69 -51.30
N GLU A 3 -21.10 43.85 -50.79
CA GLU A 3 -21.19 44.14 -49.37
C GLU A 3 -22.26 43.31 -48.63
N PHE A 4 -23.37 43.00 -49.25
CA PHE A 4 -24.46 42.19 -48.68
C PHE A 4 -24.09 40.72 -48.44
N ILE A 5 -23.29 40.18 -49.34
CA ILE A 5 -22.84 38.80 -49.21
C ILE A 5 -21.80 38.66 -48.09
N ASN A 6 -20.94 39.65 -47.95
CA ASN A 6 -19.94 39.68 -46.90
C ASN A 6 -20.52 39.82 -45.50
N ASP A 7 -21.61 40.58 -45.32
CA ASP A 7 -22.27 40.76 -44.05
C ASP A 7 -22.94 39.48 -43.55
N ASP A 8 -23.59 38.70 -44.40
CA ASP A 8 -24.16 37.42 -44.05
C ASP A 8 -23.09 36.37 -43.68
N ASP A 9 -22.02 36.30 -44.43
CA ASP A 9 -20.88 35.43 -44.15
C ASP A 9 -20.17 35.84 -42.86
N GLY A 10 -20.05 37.12 -42.58
CA GLY A 10 -19.49 37.65 -41.33
C GLY A 10 -20.32 37.29 -40.11
N GLN A 11 -21.65 37.35 -40.20
CA GLN A 11 -22.56 36.94 -39.10
C GLN A 11 -22.55 35.48 -38.80
N GLU A 12 -22.48 34.61 -39.81
CA GLU A 12 -22.36 33.17 -39.64
C GLU A 12 -21.01 32.78 -39.01
N ASN A 13 -19.91 33.41 -39.44
CA ASN A 13 -18.61 33.21 -38.87
C ASN A 13 -18.53 33.68 -37.41
N ASP A 14 -19.18 34.82 -37.08
CA ASP A 14 -19.24 35.31 -35.72
C ASP A 14 -20.04 34.40 -34.79
N LYS A 15 -21.14 33.83 -35.25
CA LYS A 15 -21.92 32.85 -34.50
C LYS A 15 -21.15 31.56 -34.28
N ALA A 16 -20.49 31.06 -35.30
CA ALA A 16 -19.66 29.85 -35.20
C ALA A 16 -18.48 30.08 -34.25
N LEU A 17 -17.89 31.26 -34.25
CA LEU A 17 -16.82 31.65 -33.35
C LEU A 17 -17.32 31.74 -31.89
N ASP A 18 -18.49 32.31 -31.66
CA ASP A 18 -19.11 32.41 -30.36
C ASP A 18 -19.47 31.04 -29.79
N GLU A 19 -19.96 30.12 -30.61
CA GLU A 19 -20.23 28.75 -30.21
C GLU A 19 -18.95 28.01 -29.85
N LYS A 20 -17.88 28.20 -30.61
CA LYS A 20 -16.56 27.63 -30.28
C LYS A 20 -16.04 28.17 -28.94
N LYS A 21 -16.14 29.48 -28.71
CA LYS A 21 -15.74 30.09 -27.45
C LYS A 21 -16.50 29.51 -26.25
N LYS A 22 -17.82 29.36 -26.38
CA LYS A 22 -18.66 28.75 -25.36
C LYS A 22 -18.27 27.29 -25.09
N TRP A 23 -18.02 26.56 -26.15
CA TRP A 23 -17.57 25.16 -26.03
C TRP A 23 -16.22 25.06 -25.33
N LEU A 24 -15.23 25.87 -25.73
CA LEU A 24 -13.91 25.95 -25.09
C LEU A 24 -14.00 26.34 -23.61
N PHE A 25 -14.87 27.29 -23.28
CA PHE A 25 -15.09 27.71 -21.91
C PHE A 25 -15.63 26.54 -21.04
N LYS A 26 -16.62 25.81 -21.55
CA LYS A 26 -17.16 24.62 -20.88
C LYS A 26 -16.13 23.53 -20.72
N GLU A 27 -15.33 23.27 -21.76
CA GLU A 27 -14.26 22.27 -21.72
C GLU A 27 -13.15 22.66 -20.73
N ASN A 28 -12.79 23.94 -20.64
CA ASN A 28 -11.83 24.41 -19.68
C ASN A 28 -12.32 24.21 -18.24
N ILE A 29 -13.58 24.49 -17.95
CA ILE A 29 -14.17 24.25 -16.64
C ILE A 29 -14.12 22.77 -16.31
N ARG A 30 -14.52 21.92 -17.25
CA ARG A 30 -14.52 20.47 -17.09
C ARG A 30 -13.12 19.93 -16.82
N LEU A 31 -12.12 20.42 -17.55
CA LEU A 31 -10.72 20.04 -17.36
C LEU A 31 -10.19 20.49 -15.99
N ASP A 32 -10.55 21.67 -15.54
CA ASP A 32 -10.15 22.16 -14.21
C ASP A 32 -10.78 21.35 -13.10
N GLU A 33 -12.03 20.97 -13.22
CA GLU A 33 -12.71 20.06 -12.28
C GLU A 33 -12.04 18.69 -12.26
N LEU A 34 -11.70 18.17 -13.42
CA LEU A 34 -11.01 16.89 -13.53
C LEU A 34 -9.61 16.96 -12.90
N ARG A 35 -8.86 18.02 -13.11
CA ARG A 35 -7.56 18.25 -12.48
C ARG A 35 -7.66 18.25 -10.95
N ARG A 36 -8.63 18.98 -10.41
CA ARG A 36 -8.88 19.02 -8.96
C ARG A 36 -9.20 17.64 -8.40
N SER A 37 -10.06 16.90 -9.08
CA SER A 37 -10.42 15.54 -8.70
C SER A 37 -9.19 14.62 -8.70
N LEU A 38 -8.37 14.70 -9.73
CA LEU A 38 -7.14 13.90 -9.84
C LEU A 38 -6.11 14.29 -8.76
N GLU A 39 -5.98 15.58 -8.44
CA GLU A 39 -5.10 16.03 -7.37
C GLU A 39 -5.56 15.51 -6.00
N GLU A 40 -6.86 15.52 -5.73
CA GLU A 40 -7.42 14.96 -4.51
C GLU A 40 -7.18 13.46 -4.39
N GLU A 41 -7.41 12.72 -5.48
CA GLU A 41 -7.13 11.28 -5.53
C GLU A 41 -5.63 11.00 -5.30
N ARG A 42 -4.76 11.79 -5.92
CA ARG A 42 -3.32 11.66 -5.71
C ARG A 42 -2.92 11.87 -4.26
N LYS A 43 -3.47 12.88 -3.61
CA LYS A 43 -3.22 13.13 -2.17
C LYS A 43 -3.68 11.96 -1.31
N LEU A 44 -4.85 11.40 -1.59
CA LEU A 44 -5.36 10.22 -0.88
C LEU A 44 -4.45 9.01 -1.08
N LEU A 45 -4.01 8.78 -2.31
CA LEU A 45 -3.07 7.69 -2.61
C LEU A 45 -1.73 7.86 -1.90
N ASP A 46 -1.21 9.08 -1.83
CA ASP A 46 0.02 9.37 -1.09
C ASP A 46 -0.12 9.09 0.40
N ILE A 47 -1.26 9.44 0.99
CA ILE A 47 -1.56 9.13 2.39
C ILE A 47 -1.65 7.63 2.61
N GLN A 48 -2.37 6.91 1.75
CA GLN A 48 -2.50 5.45 1.82
C GLN A 48 -1.14 4.76 1.67
N LEU A 49 -0.31 5.24 0.75
CA LEU A 49 1.05 4.71 0.56
C LEU A 49 1.92 4.94 1.80
N GLY A 50 1.81 6.09 2.44
CA GLY A 50 2.49 6.40 3.68
C GLY A 50 2.07 5.46 4.81
N MET A 51 0.77 5.18 4.95
CA MET A 51 0.23 4.23 5.92
C MET A 51 0.73 2.82 5.66
N LEU A 52 0.74 2.40 4.41
CA LEU A 52 1.24 1.08 4.01
C LEU A 52 2.71 0.91 4.36
N LYS A 53 3.53 1.90 4.10
CA LYS A 53 4.96 1.89 4.47
C LYS A 53 5.17 1.78 5.97
N LYS A 54 4.38 2.49 6.77
CA LYS A 54 4.42 2.37 8.23
C LYS A 54 4.05 0.97 8.69
N GLN A 55 3.03 0.39 8.10
CA GLN A 55 2.60 -0.97 8.43
C GLN A 55 3.65 -2.01 8.06
N GLN A 56 4.29 -1.85 6.91
CA GLN A 56 5.40 -2.72 6.49
C GLN A 56 6.58 -2.67 7.48
N ARG A 57 6.91 -1.47 7.98
CA ARG A 57 7.97 -1.31 9.00
C ARG A 57 7.60 -2.02 10.31
N LYS A 58 6.36 -1.86 10.76
CA LYS A 58 5.85 -2.56 11.95
C LYS A 58 5.89 -4.07 11.78
N ASN A 59 5.48 -4.55 10.61
CA ASN A 59 5.51 -5.98 10.28
C ASN A 59 6.93 -6.53 10.28
N ALA A 60 7.89 -5.79 9.73
CA ALA A 60 9.30 -6.18 9.74
C ALA A 60 9.85 -6.31 11.17
N ILE A 61 9.48 -5.38 12.07
CA ILE A 61 9.85 -5.45 13.48
C ILE A 61 9.23 -6.67 14.16
N LEU A 62 7.94 -6.92 13.90
CA LEU A 62 7.24 -8.08 14.43
C LEU A 62 7.85 -9.41 13.96
N GLU A 63 8.22 -9.49 12.70
CA GLU A 63 8.91 -10.66 12.14
C GLU A 63 10.23 -10.94 12.87
N LYS A 64 11.03 -9.91 13.11
CA LYS A 64 12.27 -10.05 13.87
C LYS A 64 12.03 -10.52 15.30
N GLN A 65 11.01 -9.98 15.96
CA GLN A 65 10.64 -10.40 17.31
C GLN A 65 10.21 -11.86 17.34
N LEU A 66 9.40 -12.29 16.36
CA LEU A 66 8.95 -13.65 16.24
C LEU A 66 10.12 -14.62 15.97
N GLU A 67 11.07 -14.26 15.11
CA GLU A 67 12.28 -15.03 14.87
C GLU A 67 13.11 -15.17 16.14
N ASN A 68 13.28 -14.11 16.91
CA ASN A 68 14.00 -14.15 18.17
C ASN A 68 13.30 -15.05 19.20
N GLN A 69 11.99 -14.97 19.32
CA GLN A 69 11.21 -15.85 20.19
C GLN A 69 11.33 -17.29 19.76
N LYS A 70 11.30 -17.56 18.47
CA LYS A 70 11.48 -18.90 17.92
C LYS A 70 12.86 -19.47 18.26
N ARG A 71 13.91 -18.69 18.11
CA ARG A 71 15.28 -19.10 18.49
C ARG A 71 15.40 -19.41 19.96
N LEU A 72 14.80 -18.58 20.83
CA LEU A 72 14.75 -18.84 22.26
C LEU A 72 14.00 -20.13 22.58
N PHE A 73 12.86 -20.33 21.95
CA PHE A 73 12.08 -21.54 22.11
C PHE A 73 12.86 -22.79 21.67
N ASP A 74 13.49 -22.73 20.50
CA ASP A 74 14.30 -23.85 20.00
C ASP A 74 15.48 -24.16 20.93
N SER A 75 16.12 -23.12 21.46
CA SER A 75 17.20 -23.28 22.43
C SER A 75 16.72 -23.95 23.73
N GLN A 76 15.60 -23.49 24.27
CA GLN A 76 14.99 -24.09 25.46
C GLN A 76 14.55 -25.52 25.21
N TRP A 77 14.00 -25.81 24.05
CA TRP A 77 13.62 -27.16 23.66
C TRP A 77 14.81 -28.11 23.60
N GLN A 78 15.94 -27.67 23.06
CA GLN A 78 17.18 -28.44 23.01
C GLN A 78 17.71 -28.74 24.42
N ILE A 79 17.64 -27.78 25.33
CA ILE A 79 18.03 -27.99 26.74
C ILE A 79 17.12 -29.03 27.40
N LEU A 80 15.81 -28.89 27.19
CA LEU A 80 14.83 -29.81 27.72
C LEU A 80 15.06 -31.27 27.22
N GLU A 81 15.33 -31.41 25.94
CA GLU A 81 15.65 -32.73 25.36
C GLU A 81 16.91 -33.34 25.99
N ARG A 82 17.97 -32.56 26.19
CA ARG A 82 19.20 -33.02 26.85
C ARG A 82 18.93 -33.46 28.28
N GLU A 83 18.21 -32.66 29.03
CA GLU A 83 17.86 -32.98 30.41
C GLU A 83 16.97 -34.23 30.50
N THR A 84 16.03 -34.38 29.58
CA THR A 84 15.18 -35.55 29.49
C THR A 84 16.00 -36.84 29.21
N ARG A 85 16.93 -36.74 28.27
CA ARG A 85 17.84 -37.87 27.96
C ARG A 85 18.75 -38.19 29.14
N GLN A 86 19.28 -37.21 29.81
CA GLN A 86 20.14 -37.40 30.97
C GLN A 86 19.35 -38.04 32.14
N LEU A 87 18.12 -37.57 32.36
CA LEU A 87 17.25 -38.14 33.37
C LEU A 87 16.92 -39.62 33.08
N ALA A 88 16.67 -39.97 31.82
CA ALA A 88 16.43 -41.33 31.40
C ALA A 88 17.66 -42.25 31.68
N ILE A 89 18.86 -41.75 31.38
CA ILE A 89 20.13 -42.46 31.66
C ILE A 89 20.32 -42.62 33.16
N ASP A 90 20.12 -41.60 33.94
CA ASP A 90 20.29 -41.61 35.39
C ASP A 90 19.29 -42.59 36.05
N LYS A 91 18.04 -42.58 35.58
CA LYS A 91 17.00 -43.51 36.03
C LYS A 91 17.39 -44.95 35.74
N GLU A 92 17.90 -45.23 34.56
CA GLU A 92 18.35 -46.58 34.17
C GLU A 92 19.53 -47.06 35.04
N ARG A 93 20.50 -46.16 35.31
CA ARG A 93 21.62 -46.45 36.22
C ARG A 93 21.13 -46.71 37.64
N PHE A 94 20.23 -45.94 38.12
CA PHE A 94 19.63 -46.13 39.46
C PHE A 94 18.91 -47.46 39.59
N GLU A 95 18.13 -47.86 38.59
CA GLU A 95 17.46 -49.15 38.57
C GLU A 95 18.45 -50.31 38.53
N ARG A 96 19.57 -50.21 37.79
CA ARG A 96 20.63 -51.23 37.78
C ARG A 96 21.28 -51.39 39.15
N HIS A 97 21.56 -50.30 39.82
CA HIS A 97 22.14 -50.33 41.17
C HIS A 97 21.19 -50.86 42.22
N LYS A 98 19.90 -50.67 42.04
CA LYS A 98 18.87 -51.16 42.92
C LYS A 98 18.71 -52.65 42.86
N ILE A 99 18.99 -53.31 41.75
CA ILE A 99 18.87 -54.73 41.53
C ILE A 99 20.08 -55.49 42.11
N VAL A 100 21.21 -54.84 42.18
CA VAL A 100 22.46 -55.33 42.75
C VAL A 100 22.45 -55.15 44.26
#